data_49843d2cfbd34c6e65b4589689eb6a06
#
_entry.id   49843d2cfbd34c6e65b4589689eb6a06
#
_cell.length_a   1.000
_cell.length_b   1.000
_cell.length_c   1.000
_cell.angle_alpha   90.00
_cell.angle_beta   90.00
_cell.angle_gamma   90.00
#
_symmetry.space_group_name_H-M   'P 1'
#
loop_
_entity.id
_entity.type
_entity.pdbx_description
1 polymer ?
#
loop_
_entity_poly.entity_id
_entity_poly.type
_entity_poly.pdbx_seq_one_letter_code
_entity_poly.pdbx_strand_id
1 'polypeptide(L)'
;LRGFHFRPDNGIKKGFLIRNNPRKKAFVGKQFPSVWLKEAYSFKKVRSDDLMKGQFCLFCLDLDPQITFSQSTLKKWKEWGGKVVTVKSLKGCKRKGRLNKNNPCDLSKKPHWVDEVGKLNDFVGGSSNLFIVRPDFIIFNSGRARDPGGGDSLIKESLSFFENK
;
A
#
# COMPACT_ATOMS: atom_id res chain seq x y z
N LEU A 1 1.48 -25.55 -22.96
CA LEU A 1 0.91 -25.04 -21.69
C LEU A 1 0.49 -23.58 -21.91
N ARG A 2 -0.79 -23.35 -22.12
CA ARG A 2 -1.34 -21.98 -22.25
C ARG A 2 -1.35 -21.36 -20.86
N GLY A 3 -0.55 -20.31 -20.68
CA GLY A 3 -0.53 -19.52 -19.46
C GLY A 3 -1.93 -18.95 -19.16
N PHE A 4 -2.41 -19.13 -17.96
CA PHE A 4 -3.61 -18.45 -17.47
C PHE A 4 -3.32 -16.94 -17.49
N HIS A 5 -3.85 -16.24 -18.49
CA HIS A 5 -3.90 -14.79 -18.47
C HIS A 5 -4.98 -14.39 -17.45
N PHE A 6 -4.56 -14.08 -16.26
CA PHE A 6 -5.40 -13.41 -15.28
C PHE A 6 -5.85 -12.08 -15.91
N ARG A 7 -7.14 -11.94 -16.22
CA ARG A 7 -7.69 -10.69 -16.71
C ARG A 7 -7.83 -9.74 -15.53
N PRO A 8 -7.06 -8.64 -15.46
CA PRO A 8 -7.04 -7.77 -14.28
C PRO A 8 -8.27 -6.88 -14.10
N ASP A 9 -9.26 -6.93 -15.00
CA ASP A 9 -10.33 -5.93 -15.07
C ASP A 9 -11.62 -6.27 -14.33
N ASN A 10 -11.74 -7.45 -13.74
CA ASN A 10 -12.96 -7.86 -13.02
C ASN A 10 -12.85 -7.60 -11.51
N GLY A 11 -12.53 -6.37 -11.11
CA GLY A 11 -12.63 -5.98 -9.71
C GLY A 11 -14.07 -6.08 -9.17
N ILE A 12 -14.20 -6.30 -7.87
CA ILE A 12 -15.49 -6.30 -7.19
C ILE A 12 -16.14 -4.93 -7.34
N LYS A 13 -17.32 -4.89 -7.96
CA LYS A 13 -18.04 -3.63 -8.23
C LYS A 13 -18.98 -3.23 -7.10
N LYS A 14 -19.42 -4.18 -6.26
CA LYS A 14 -20.34 -3.97 -5.13
C LYS A 14 -19.83 -4.71 -3.90
N GLY A 15 -20.26 -4.31 -2.71
CA GLY A 15 -19.94 -4.97 -1.45
C GLY A 15 -19.14 -4.09 -0.51
N PHE A 16 -18.29 -4.71 0.30
CA PHE A 16 -17.52 -4.10 1.39
C PHE A 16 -16.31 -3.30 0.84
N LEU A 17 -16.59 -2.09 0.27
CA LEU A 17 -15.62 -1.20 -0.37
C LEU A 17 -15.97 0.26 -0.11
N ILE A 18 -14.96 1.14 -0.04
CA ILE A 18 -15.15 2.59 0.08
C ILE A 18 -15.02 3.23 -1.30
N ARG A 19 -16.13 3.76 -1.83
CA ARG A 19 -16.22 4.33 -3.19
C ARG A 19 -16.69 5.78 -3.24
N ASN A 20 -16.54 6.54 -2.16
CA ASN A 20 -17.10 7.90 -2.06
C ASN A 20 -16.56 8.90 -3.11
N ASN A 21 -15.45 8.58 -3.79
CA ASN A 21 -14.93 9.40 -4.89
C ASN A 21 -14.26 8.51 -5.96
N PRO A 22 -14.97 8.20 -7.07
CA PRO A 22 -14.47 7.26 -8.09
C PRO A 22 -13.18 7.73 -8.76
N ARG A 23 -12.95 9.05 -8.91
CA ARG A 23 -11.71 9.56 -9.53
C ARG A 23 -10.47 9.36 -8.66
N LYS A 24 -10.62 9.42 -7.33
CA LYS A 24 -9.52 9.25 -6.37
C LYS A 24 -9.27 7.79 -6.00
N LYS A 25 -10.22 6.89 -6.30
CA LYS A 25 -10.22 5.50 -5.84
C LYS A 25 -10.24 4.49 -6.99
N ALA A 26 -9.48 4.77 -8.04
CA ALA A 26 -9.39 3.93 -9.24
C ALA A 26 -8.97 2.47 -8.96
N PHE A 27 -8.35 2.20 -7.81
CA PHE A 27 -7.89 0.87 -7.41
C PHE A 27 -8.87 0.12 -6.50
N VAL A 28 -9.84 0.81 -5.91
CA VAL A 28 -10.80 0.18 -4.98
C VAL A 28 -11.61 -0.90 -5.70
N GLY A 29 -11.65 -2.09 -5.09
CA GLY A 29 -12.29 -3.28 -5.65
C GLY A 29 -11.39 -4.10 -6.56
N LYS A 30 -10.20 -3.62 -6.93
CA LYS A 30 -9.21 -4.41 -7.68
C LYS A 30 -8.43 -5.31 -6.73
N GLN A 31 -7.91 -6.41 -7.26
CA GLN A 31 -6.98 -7.26 -6.53
C GLN A 31 -5.64 -6.54 -6.36
N PHE A 32 -5.11 -6.55 -5.14
CA PHE A 32 -3.75 -6.08 -4.87
C PHE A 32 -2.74 -7.07 -5.47
N PRO A 33 -1.70 -6.61 -6.19
CA PRO A 33 -0.81 -7.51 -6.88
C PRO A 33 0.04 -8.35 -5.92
N SER A 34 0.13 -9.63 -6.20
CA SER A 34 1.04 -10.54 -5.50
C SER A 34 2.45 -10.41 -6.07
N VAL A 35 3.34 -9.78 -5.33
CA VAL A 35 4.71 -9.51 -5.75
C VAL A 35 5.72 -10.04 -4.73
N TRP A 36 6.92 -10.38 -5.22
CA TRP A 36 8.04 -10.71 -4.35
C TRP A 36 8.66 -9.43 -3.79
N LEU A 37 8.75 -9.37 -2.47
CA LEU A 37 9.37 -8.29 -1.72
C LEU A 37 10.58 -8.84 -0.96
N LYS A 38 11.66 -8.08 -0.94
CA LYS A 38 12.87 -8.39 -0.18
C LYS A 38 12.90 -7.60 1.11
N GLU A 39 13.26 -8.24 2.19
CA GLU A 39 13.52 -7.54 3.44
C GLU A 39 14.75 -6.64 3.30
N ALA A 40 14.68 -5.40 3.79
CA ALA A 40 15.66 -4.35 3.48
C ALA A 40 17.10 -4.69 3.89
N TYR A 41 17.28 -5.46 4.96
CA TYR A 41 18.58 -5.77 5.55
C TYR A 41 18.92 -7.26 5.58
N SER A 42 18.16 -8.07 4.84
CA SER A 42 18.41 -9.50 4.74
C SER A 42 18.20 -10.00 3.30
N PHE A 43 18.55 -11.26 3.06
CA PHE A 43 18.25 -11.93 1.77
C PHE A 43 16.85 -12.53 1.74
N LYS A 44 16.07 -12.36 2.80
CA LYS A 44 14.74 -12.93 2.91
C LYS A 44 13.81 -12.29 1.88
N LYS A 45 13.15 -13.13 1.10
CA LYS A 45 12.08 -12.74 0.18
C LYS A 45 10.77 -13.34 0.64
N VAL A 46 9.72 -12.54 0.54
CA VAL A 46 8.34 -12.96 0.85
C VAL A 46 7.42 -12.44 -0.22
N ARG A 47 6.26 -13.07 -0.38
CA ARG A 47 5.19 -12.50 -1.21
C ARG A 47 4.42 -11.45 -0.42
N SER A 48 3.93 -10.43 -1.10
CA SER A 48 3.07 -9.42 -0.47
C SER A 48 1.86 -10.03 0.24
N ASP A 49 1.33 -11.12 -0.30
CA ASP A 49 0.20 -11.88 0.28
C ASP A 49 0.56 -12.47 1.65
N ASP A 50 1.76 -13.04 1.78
CA ASP A 50 2.23 -13.64 3.04
C ASP A 50 2.41 -12.61 4.16
N LEU A 51 2.63 -11.33 3.78
CA LEU A 51 2.73 -10.24 4.76
C LEU A 51 1.39 -9.92 5.41
N MET A 52 0.29 -10.17 4.73
CA MET A 52 -1.05 -9.82 5.21
C MET A 52 -1.56 -10.77 6.29
N LYS A 53 -1.25 -12.07 6.18
CA LYS A 53 -1.62 -13.11 7.18
C LYS A 53 -3.10 -13.06 7.60
N GLY A 54 -4.01 -12.82 6.67
CA GLY A 54 -5.44 -12.76 6.96
C GLY A 54 -5.91 -11.49 7.69
N GLN A 55 -5.10 -10.43 7.73
CA GLN A 55 -5.42 -9.14 8.36
C GLN A 55 -5.62 -8.05 7.31
N PHE A 56 -6.33 -7.00 7.68
CA PHE A 56 -6.30 -5.76 6.91
C PHE A 56 -4.91 -5.13 6.98
N CYS A 57 -4.37 -4.75 5.83
CA CYS A 57 -3.05 -4.14 5.74
C CYS A 57 -3.09 -2.77 5.09
N LEU A 58 -2.45 -1.81 5.71
CA LEU A 58 -2.12 -0.52 5.13
C LEU A 58 -0.74 -0.63 4.46
N PHE A 59 -0.72 -0.65 3.13
CA PHE A 59 0.51 -0.57 2.35
C PHE A 59 0.87 0.89 2.09
N CYS A 60 2.08 1.27 2.47
CA CYS A 60 2.68 2.59 2.24
C CYS A 60 3.81 2.43 1.22
N LEU A 61 3.63 2.94 0.00
CA LEU A 61 4.61 2.84 -1.08
C LEU A 61 5.45 4.11 -1.14
N ASP A 62 6.76 3.96 -0.96
CA ASP A 62 7.76 5.05 -0.92
C ASP A 62 7.44 6.16 0.11
N LEU A 63 6.78 5.78 1.20
CA LEU A 63 6.37 6.67 2.28
C LEU A 63 6.89 6.17 3.64
N ASP A 64 7.18 7.12 4.52
CA ASP A 64 7.39 6.85 5.94
C ASP A 64 6.06 7.03 6.70
N PRO A 65 5.50 5.97 7.31
CA PRO A 65 4.26 6.08 8.06
C PRO A 65 4.34 7.04 9.25
N GLN A 66 5.51 7.18 9.87
CA GLN A 66 5.74 8.06 11.02
C GLN A 66 5.59 9.55 10.65
N ILE A 67 5.86 9.89 9.38
CA ILE A 67 5.75 11.25 8.86
C ILE A 67 4.37 11.46 8.22
N THR A 68 3.83 10.40 7.61
CA THR A 68 2.61 10.47 6.79
C THR A 68 1.34 10.50 7.65
N PHE A 69 1.37 9.87 8.82
CA PHE A 69 0.21 9.72 9.70
C PHE A 69 0.48 10.28 11.09
N SER A 70 -0.56 10.80 11.74
CA SER A 70 -0.49 11.10 13.16
C SER A 70 -0.34 9.82 13.99
N GLN A 71 0.38 9.92 15.10
CA GLN A 71 0.56 8.78 16.00
C GLN A 71 -0.78 8.24 16.55
N SER A 72 -1.73 9.13 16.81
CA SER A 72 -3.06 8.76 17.27
C SER A 72 -3.82 7.93 16.25
N THR A 73 -3.72 8.28 14.97
CA THR A 73 -4.35 7.53 13.87
C THR A 73 -3.71 6.16 13.67
N LEU A 74 -2.37 6.09 13.69
CA LEU A 74 -1.67 4.81 13.60
C LEU A 74 -1.96 3.89 14.80
N LYS A 75 -2.09 4.47 16.00
CA LYS A 75 -2.46 3.72 17.20
C LYS A 75 -3.85 3.11 17.06
N LYS A 76 -4.86 3.90 16.67
CA LYS A 76 -6.23 3.42 16.42
C LYS A 76 -6.27 2.31 15.36
N TRP A 77 -5.52 2.48 14.26
CA TRP A 77 -5.41 1.45 13.21
C TRP A 77 -4.89 0.12 13.75
N LYS A 78 -3.84 0.16 14.57
CA LYS A 78 -3.24 -1.04 15.19
C LYS A 78 -4.16 -1.66 16.24
N GLU A 79 -4.81 -0.85 17.08
CA GLU A 79 -5.78 -1.32 18.09
C GLU A 79 -6.98 -2.00 17.44
N TRP A 80 -7.41 -1.52 16.27
CA TRP A 80 -8.45 -2.16 15.47
C TRP A 80 -7.98 -3.50 14.84
N GLY A 81 -6.71 -3.81 14.87
CA GLY A 81 -6.12 -5.04 14.31
C GLY A 81 -5.53 -4.87 12.92
N GLY A 82 -5.41 -3.65 12.43
CA GLY A 82 -4.78 -3.35 11.14
C GLY A 82 -3.26 -3.40 11.20
N LYS A 83 -2.64 -3.93 10.16
CA LYS A 83 -1.19 -3.98 9.98
C LYS A 83 -0.72 -2.83 9.09
N VAL A 84 0.52 -2.36 9.31
CA VAL A 84 1.19 -1.39 8.44
C VAL A 84 2.37 -2.06 7.76
N VAL A 85 2.45 -1.94 6.44
CA VAL A 85 3.52 -2.49 5.61
C VAL A 85 4.12 -1.38 4.78
N THR A 86 5.41 -1.11 4.96
CA THR A 86 6.16 -0.13 4.18
C THR A 86 6.96 -0.82 3.09
N VAL A 87 6.82 -0.32 1.86
CA VAL A 87 7.54 -0.85 0.70
C VAL A 87 8.25 0.29 -0.02
N LYS A 88 9.53 0.13 -0.28
CA LYS A 88 10.34 0.99 -1.14
C LYS A 88 10.48 0.40 -2.53
N SER A 89 10.31 1.22 -3.55
CA SER A 89 10.59 0.82 -4.93
C SER A 89 11.98 1.27 -5.37
N LEU A 90 12.83 0.34 -5.80
CA LEU A 90 14.14 0.67 -6.34
C LEU A 90 14.09 1.25 -7.76
N LYS A 91 12.99 1.05 -8.49
CA LYS A 91 12.83 1.56 -9.85
C LYS A 91 12.88 3.09 -9.92
N GLY A 92 12.33 3.77 -8.92
CA GLY A 92 12.40 5.23 -8.78
C GLY A 92 13.80 5.74 -8.43
N CYS A 93 14.61 4.92 -7.75
CA CYS A 93 15.95 5.28 -7.30
C CYS A 93 16.99 5.30 -8.42
N LYS A 94 16.87 4.37 -9.38
CA LYS A 94 17.82 4.26 -10.50
C LYS A 94 17.78 5.45 -11.46
N ARG A 95 16.70 6.23 -11.49
CA ARG A 95 16.54 7.40 -12.38
C ARG A 95 17.17 8.69 -11.85
N LYS A 96 17.53 8.77 -10.57
CA LYS A 96 18.11 9.97 -9.95
C LYS A 96 19.52 9.66 -9.44
N GLY A 97 20.49 9.70 -10.34
CA GLY A 97 21.92 9.41 -10.09
C GLY A 97 22.66 10.36 -9.12
N ARG A 98 22.04 10.79 -8.04
CA ARG A 98 22.67 11.54 -6.95
C ARG A 98 22.20 11.00 -5.61
N LEU A 99 23.14 10.38 -4.89
CA LEU A 99 23.04 10.08 -3.46
C LEU A 99 23.03 11.39 -2.66
N ASN A 100 21.88 11.94 -2.41
CA ASN A 100 21.72 13.08 -1.50
C ASN A 100 21.12 12.58 -0.18
N LYS A 101 21.56 13.13 0.96
CA LYS A 101 21.09 12.76 2.32
C LYS A 101 19.56 12.88 2.51
N ASN A 102 18.87 13.57 1.62
CA ASN A 102 17.41 13.68 1.53
C ASN A 102 16.81 12.76 0.46
N ASN A 103 17.54 11.72 0.04
CA ASN A 103 17.14 10.83 -1.03
C ASN A 103 16.00 9.91 -0.53
N PRO A 104 14.88 9.78 -1.26
CA PRO A 104 13.83 8.81 -0.97
C PRO A 104 14.32 7.35 -0.99
N CYS A 105 15.56 7.13 -1.43
CA CYS A 105 16.26 5.85 -1.40
C CYS A 105 17.07 5.61 -0.12
N ASP A 106 17.01 6.52 0.85
CA ASP A 106 17.66 6.30 2.15
C ASP A 106 16.96 5.17 2.92
N LEU A 107 17.56 4.00 2.82
CA LEU A 107 17.12 2.79 3.53
C LEU A 107 17.38 2.86 5.04
N SER A 108 18.11 3.88 5.52
CA SER A 108 18.42 4.05 6.96
C SER A 108 17.16 4.33 7.79
N LYS A 109 16.08 4.81 7.18
CA LYS A 109 14.77 5.03 7.82
C LYS A 109 13.81 3.87 7.50
N LYS A 110 14.18 2.68 7.91
CA LYS A 110 13.36 1.47 8.04
C LYS A 110 12.20 1.29 7.04
N PRO A 111 12.41 1.16 5.72
CA PRO A 111 11.48 0.36 4.95
C PRO A 111 11.74 -1.09 5.37
N HIS A 112 10.70 -1.80 5.76
CA HIS A 112 10.90 -3.21 6.05
C HIS A 112 11.06 -4.02 4.78
N TRP A 113 10.49 -3.54 3.64
CA TRP A 113 10.39 -4.28 2.39
C TRP A 113 10.80 -3.45 1.18
N VAL A 114 11.40 -4.12 0.20
CA VAL A 114 11.87 -3.52 -1.04
C VAL A 114 11.28 -4.25 -2.24
N ASP A 115 10.64 -3.50 -3.12
CA ASP A 115 10.24 -3.96 -4.46
C ASP A 115 11.40 -3.74 -5.44
N GLU A 116 12.28 -4.75 -5.57
CA GLU A 116 13.48 -4.67 -6.40
C GLU A 116 13.15 -4.51 -7.90
N VAL A 117 12.05 -5.09 -8.35
CA VAL A 117 11.62 -5.10 -9.75
C VAL A 117 10.76 -3.90 -10.10
N GLY A 118 10.12 -3.28 -9.10
CA GLY A 118 9.22 -2.14 -9.27
C GLY A 118 7.84 -2.50 -9.77
N LYS A 119 7.37 -3.73 -9.55
CA LYS A 119 6.04 -4.20 -9.97
C LYS A 119 4.91 -3.44 -9.29
N LEU A 120 5.05 -3.09 -8.01
CA LEU A 120 4.05 -2.27 -7.32
C LEU A 120 4.00 -0.85 -7.91
N ASN A 121 5.17 -0.29 -8.23
CA ASN A 121 5.23 1.03 -8.85
C ASN A 121 4.60 1.03 -10.26
N ASP A 122 4.81 -0.03 -11.04
CA ASP A 122 4.16 -0.19 -12.35
C ASP A 122 2.63 -0.34 -12.20
N PHE A 123 2.17 -1.08 -11.20
CA PHE A 123 0.75 -1.24 -10.91
C PHE A 123 0.08 0.10 -10.57
N VAL A 124 0.70 0.94 -9.76
CA VAL A 124 0.09 2.20 -9.32
C VAL A 124 0.24 3.34 -10.33
N GLY A 125 1.21 3.28 -11.24
CA GLY A 125 1.46 4.33 -12.23
C GLY A 125 1.63 5.73 -11.63
N GLY A 126 2.02 5.83 -10.35
CA GLY A 126 2.16 7.10 -9.62
C GLY A 126 0.84 7.75 -9.18
N SER A 127 -0.30 7.09 -9.37
CA SER A 127 -1.62 7.67 -9.08
C SER A 127 -2.06 7.52 -7.61
N SER A 128 -1.53 6.54 -6.89
CA SER A 128 -1.75 6.32 -5.46
C SER A 128 -0.49 5.76 -4.82
N ASN A 129 -0.32 5.99 -3.53
CA ASN A 129 0.79 5.44 -2.77
C ASN A 129 0.39 4.91 -1.39
N LEU A 130 -0.91 4.93 -1.09
CA LEU A 130 -1.53 4.36 0.10
C LEU A 130 -2.64 3.41 -0.31
N PHE A 131 -2.62 2.18 0.23
CA PHE A 131 -3.62 1.16 -0.04
C PHE A 131 -4.01 0.45 1.24
N ILE A 132 -5.29 0.42 1.55
CA ILE A 132 -5.84 -0.49 2.56
C ILE A 132 -6.35 -1.71 1.83
N VAL A 133 -5.76 -2.85 2.13
CA VAL A 133 -6.04 -4.13 1.48
C VAL A 133 -6.70 -5.07 2.47
N ARG A 134 -7.78 -5.71 2.05
CA ARG A 134 -8.54 -6.71 2.82
C ARG A 134 -7.77 -8.03 2.90
N PRO A 135 -8.16 -8.91 3.86
CA PRO A 135 -7.58 -10.26 3.98
C PRO A 135 -7.67 -11.12 2.71
N ASP A 136 -8.65 -10.86 1.85
CA ASP A 136 -8.87 -11.54 0.56
C ASP A 136 -8.14 -10.86 -0.62
N PHE A 137 -7.16 -10.02 -0.32
CA PHE A 137 -6.31 -9.30 -1.28
C PHE A 137 -7.02 -8.26 -2.13
N ILE A 138 -8.25 -7.90 -1.81
CA ILE A 138 -8.98 -6.84 -2.50
C ILE A 138 -8.66 -5.48 -1.87
N ILE A 139 -8.39 -4.49 -2.69
CA ILE A 139 -8.16 -3.11 -2.25
C ILE A 139 -9.48 -2.53 -1.74
N PHE A 140 -9.53 -2.26 -0.43
CA PHE A 140 -10.69 -1.71 0.26
C PHE A 140 -10.77 -0.19 0.11
N ASN A 141 -9.62 0.48 0.25
CA ASN A 141 -9.49 1.92 0.13
C ASN A 141 -8.12 2.28 -0.46
N SER A 142 -8.02 3.41 -1.15
CA SER A 142 -6.75 3.90 -1.71
C SER A 142 -6.71 5.42 -1.74
N GLY A 143 -5.50 5.99 -1.69
CA GLY A 143 -5.30 7.44 -1.69
C GLY A 143 -3.83 7.81 -1.84
N ARG A 144 -3.57 9.12 -1.75
CA ARG A 144 -2.23 9.70 -1.76
C ARG A 144 -1.95 10.37 -0.42
N ALA A 145 -0.71 10.30 0.04
CA ALA A 145 -0.29 10.99 1.26
C ALA A 145 -0.49 12.52 1.19
N ARG A 146 -0.42 13.09 -0.02
CA ARG A 146 -0.61 14.53 -0.29
C ARG A 146 -2.06 14.95 -0.52
N ASP A 147 -3.02 14.05 -0.48
CA ASP A 147 -4.44 14.41 -0.61
C ASP A 147 -4.87 15.24 0.62
N PRO A 148 -5.91 16.09 0.51
CA PRO A 148 -6.46 16.81 1.66
C PRO A 148 -6.78 15.88 2.82
N GLY A 149 -6.28 16.21 4.01
CA GLY A 149 -6.35 15.33 5.19
C GLY A 149 -5.30 14.22 5.23
N GLY A 150 -4.47 14.09 4.16
CA GLY A 150 -3.34 13.16 4.09
C GLY A 150 -3.72 11.71 4.30
N GLY A 151 -2.76 10.94 4.83
CA GLY A 151 -2.98 9.54 5.16
C GLY A 151 -4.00 9.32 6.28
N ASP A 152 -4.11 10.27 7.21
CA ASP A 152 -5.04 10.19 8.34
C ASP A 152 -6.49 10.09 7.88
N SER A 153 -6.88 10.84 6.84
CA SER A 153 -8.24 10.79 6.31
C SER A 153 -8.58 9.41 5.74
N LEU A 154 -7.62 8.75 5.10
CA LEU A 154 -7.80 7.40 4.56
C LEU A 154 -8.13 6.38 5.65
N ILE A 155 -7.37 6.42 6.75
CA ILE A 155 -7.59 5.51 7.89
C ILE A 155 -8.91 5.84 8.58
N LYS A 156 -9.18 7.13 8.88
CA LYS A 156 -10.40 7.57 9.54
C LYS A 156 -11.65 7.18 8.76
N GLU A 157 -11.65 7.40 7.44
CA GLU A 157 -12.73 6.99 6.55
C GLU A 157 -12.95 5.48 6.59
N SER A 158 -11.86 4.71 6.64
CA SER A 158 -11.92 3.25 6.68
C SER A 158 -12.45 2.74 8.02
N LEU A 159 -11.98 3.29 9.14
CA LEU A 159 -12.46 2.92 10.47
C LEU A 159 -13.93 3.29 10.68
N SER A 160 -14.35 4.49 10.26
CA SER A 160 -15.76 4.91 10.37
C SER A 160 -16.69 4.02 9.55
N PHE A 161 -16.23 3.45 8.45
CA PHE A 161 -17.03 2.48 7.68
C PHE A 161 -17.30 1.20 8.47
N PHE A 162 -16.37 0.78 9.33
CA PHE A 162 -16.53 -0.41 10.18
C PHE A 162 -17.39 -0.14 11.40
N GLU A 163 -17.31 1.08 11.98
CA GLU A 163 -18.06 1.47 13.18
C GLU A 163 -19.56 1.68 12.89
N ASN A 164 -19.93 2.01 11.65
CA ASN A 164 -21.31 2.30 11.24
C ASN A 164 -22.07 1.06 10.71
N LYS A 165 -21.59 -0.15 10.97
CA LYS A 165 -22.23 -1.42 10.64
C LYS A 165 -22.44 -2.27 11.88
#